data_b1a0e90621a097d8eff302e969d457ac
#
_entry.id   b1a0e90621a097d8eff302e969d457ac
#
_cell.length_a   1.000
_cell.length_b   1.000
_cell.length_c   1.000
_cell.angle_alpha   90.00
_cell.angle_beta   90.00
_cell.angle_gamma   90.00
#
_symmetry.space_group_name_H-M   'P 1'
#
loop_
_entity.id
_entity.type
_entity.pdbx_description
1 polymer ?
#
loop_
_entity_poly.entity_id
_entity_poly.type
_entity_poly.pdbx_seq_one_letter_code
_entity_poly.pdbx_strand_id
1 'polypeptide(L)'
;YVDLFIHGVGATTDIVTKEMFNITPRGDDPDARRMAMRPEFTAGLVRAYLENGLPNTPQPTKIFAYGPAFRYENVQKGRFRGFHQLDVEVFGAQDPAVDAEVIKLGLDVVARLGLTGLVVSVNSIGCPNCRPRYREALKEHFRPHLGELCEDCNTRFEKNPLRLLDCKRDADHPAQRTAPVGLDFLCDECRSHWEG
;
A
#
# COMPACT_ATOMS: atom_id res chain seq x y z
N TYR A 1 11.81 -9.80 10.99
CA TYR A 1 12.84 -10.21 10.03
C TYR A 1 12.66 -9.43 8.73
N VAL A 2 13.76 -9.05 8.06
CA VAL A 2 13.73 -8.29 6.78
C VAL A 2 12.93 -9.03 5.72
N ASP A 3 13.13 -10.34 5.61
CA ASP A 3 12.50 -11.16 4.56
C ASP A 3 10.97 -11.19 4.66
N LEU A 4 10.41 -11.08 5.86
CA LEU A 4 8.95 -10.95 6.04
C LEU A 4 8.41 -9.74 5.29
N PHE A 5 9.09 -8.60 5.39
CA PHE A 5 8.63 -7.36 4.74
C PHE A 5 8.92 -7.34 3.25
N ILE A 6 10.05 -7.94 2.80
CA ILE A 6 10.34 -8.08 1.38
C ILE A 6 9.26 -8.90 0.67
N HIS A 7 8.82 -9.99 1.26
CA HIS A 7 7.79 -10.85 0.69
C HIS A 7 6.38 -10.29 0.87
N GLY A 8 6.05 -9.78 2.07
CA GLY A 8 4.70 -9.33 2.40
C GLY A 8 4.34 -7.95 1.85
N VAL A 9 5.30 -7.02 1.82
CA VAL A 9 5.08 -5.65 1.32
C VAL A 9 5.45 -5.51 -0.16
N GLY A 10 6.39 -6.32 -0.62
CA GLY A 10 6.91 -6.32 -1.98
C GLY A 10 8.28 -5.67 -2.11
N ALA A 11 9.21 -6.39 -2.75
CA ALA A 11 10.62 -6.03 -2.89
C ALA A 11 10.87 -4.69 -3.61
N THR A 12 9.91 -4.19 -4.39
CA THR A 12 10.03 -2.97 -5.20
C THR A 12 9.35 -1.76 -4.58
N THR A 13 8.76 -1.89 -3.40
CA THR A 13 8.10 -0.78 -2.71
C THR A 13 9.12 0.17 -2.08
N ASP A 14 8.79 1.46 -1.95
CA ASP A 14 9.66 2.42 -1.28
C ASP A 14 9.86 2.06 0.19
N ILE A 15 8.87 1.48 0.84
CA ILE A 15 8.96 1.00 2.21
C ILE A 15 10.15 0.03 2.36
N VAL A 16 10.26 -0.95 1.47
CA VAL A 16 11.32 -1.97 1.54
C VAL A 16 12.65 -1.44 1.02
N THR A 17 12.65 -0.64 -0.06
CA THR A 17 13.88 -0.21 -0.74
C THR A 17 14.54 1.01 -0.12
N LYS A 18 13.77 1.91 0.51
CA LYS A 18 14.25 3.22 0.98
C LYS A 18 13.95 3.51 2.45
N GLU A 19 12.82 3.00 2.97
CA GLU A 19 12.26 3.50 4.25
C GLU A 19 12.43 2.53 5.41
N MET A 20 12.78 1.28 5.16
CA MET A 20 12.94 0.29 6.22
C MET A 20 14.25 0.50 7.00
N PHE A 21 14.15 0.61 8.33
CA PHE A 21 15.33 0.60 9.21
C PHE A 21 15.86 -0.83 9.35
N ASN A 22 17.03 -1.07 8.79
CA ASN A 22 17.76 -2.32 9.00
C ASN A 22 18.59 -2.25 10.29
N ILE A 23 18.58 -3.33 11.06
CA ILE A 23 19.35 -3.46 12.31
C ILE A 23 20.57 -4.30 11.98
N THR A 24 21.75 -3.73 12.23
CA THR A 24 23.01 -4.44 12.11
C THR A 24 23.28 -5.17 13.42
N PRO A 25 23.42 -6.52 13.42
CA PRO A 25 23.82 -7.28 14.61
C PRO A 25 25.18 -6.82 15.12
N ARG A 26 25.45 -7.01 16.42
CA ARG A 26 26.78 -6.83 16.96
C ARG A 26 27.67 -8.02 16.61
N GLY A 27 28.90 -7.76 16.14
CA GLY A 27 29.87 -8.78 15.77
C GLY A 27 29.74 -9.29 14.34
N ASP A 28 30.70 -10.10 13.91
CA ASP A 28 30.82 -10.65 12.57
C ASP A 28 30.19 -12.07 12.51
N ASP A 29 28.97 -12.23 12.99
CA ASP A 29 28.27 -13.51 12.88
C ASP A 29 27.70 -13.64 11.45
N PRO A 30 28.24 -14.53 10.61
CA PRO A 30 27.79 -14.73 9.24
C PRO A 30 26.37 -15.30 9.16
N ASP A 31 25.89 -15.95 10.24
CA ASP A 31 24.54 -16.52 10.35
C ASP A 31 23.55 -15.56 11.02
N ALA A 32 23.98 -14.34 11.34
CA ALA A 32 23.12 -13.34 11.95
C ALA A 32 21.92 -13.04 11.06
N ARG A 33 20.73 -13.33 11.57
CA ARG A 33 19.48 -13.07 10.84
C ARG A 33 19.32 -11.58 10.59
N ARG A 34 19.05 -11.23 9.34
CA ARG A 34 18.74 -9.86 8.95
C ARG A 34 17.49 -9.38 9.69
N MET A 35 17.64 -8.34 10.48
CA MET A 35 16.57 -7.75 11.26
C MET A 35 16.21 -6.37 10.72
N ALA A 36 14.97 -5.97 10.91
CA ALA A 36 14.50 -4.62 10.63
C ALA A 36 13.54 -4.17 11.73
N MET A 37 13.46 -2.86 11.93
CA MET A 37 12.34 -2.30 12.68
C MET A 37 11.07 -2.43 11.82
N ARG A 38 9.95 -2.66 12.48
CA ARG A 38 8.66 -2.87 11.81
C ARG A 38 8.22 -1.60 11.06
N PRO A 39 8.08 -1.61 9.72
CA PRO A 39 7.62 -0.45 8.96
C PRO A 39 6.10 -0.36 8.85
N GLU A 40 5.38 -1.47 9.10
CA GLU A 40 3.94 -1.63 9.01
C GLU A 40 3.50 -2.93 9.71
N PHE A 41 2.21 -3.22 9.81
CA PHE A 41 1.69 -4.40 10.50
C PHE A 41 1.15 -5.49 9.58
N THR A 42 0.67 -5.15 8.38
CA THR A 42 -0.02 -6.07 7.46
C THR A 42 0.73 -7.37 7.24
N ALA A 43 2.03 -7.30 6.89
CA ALA A 43 2.84 -8.50 6.67
C ALA A 43 2.92 -9.41 7.91
N GLY A 44 2.99 -8.80 9.10
CA GLY A 44 2.98 -9.52 10.38
C GLY A 44 1.64 -10.16 10.67
N LEU A 45 0.54 -9.46 10.41
CA LEU A 45 -0.84 -9.96 10.61
C LEU A 45 -1.17 -11.10 9.64
N VAL A 46 -0.81 -10.97 8.36
CA VAL A 46 -0.96 -12.04 7.36
C VAL A 46 -0.21 -13.31 7.82
N ARG A 47 1.04 -13.15 8.26
CA ARG A 47 1.80 -14.29 8.78
C ARG A 47 1.15 -14.91 10.01
N ALA A 48 0.71 -14.09 10.96
CA ALA A 48 0.02 -14.58 12.15
C ALA A 48 -1.28 -15.32 11.79
N TYR A 49 -2.05 -14.82 10.83
CA TYR A 49 -3.24 -15.47 10.32
C TYR A 49 -2.93 -16.86 9.76
N LEU A 50 -1.89 -16.98 8.93
CA LEU A 50 -1.50 -18.26 8.32
C LEU A 50 -0.89 -19.25 9.35
N GLU A 51 0.07 -18.80 10.17
CA GLU A 51 0.81 -19.66 11.10
C GLU A 51 -0.05 -20.19 12.26
N ASN A 52 -1.13 -19.49 12.61
CA ASN A 52 -2.05 -19.93 13.66
C ASN A 52 -3.29 -20.69 13.14
N GLY A 53 -3.30 -21.04 11.85
CA GLY A 53 -4.38 -21.84 11.26
C GLY A 53 -5.73 -21.13 11.19
N LEU A 54 -5.75 -19.79 11.28
CA LEU A 54 -6.99 -19.01 11.23
C LEU A 54 -7.77 -19.15 9.90
N PRO A 55 -7.15 -19.48 8.75
CA PRO A 55 -7.91 -19.82 7.54
C PRO A 55 -8.87 -20.97 7.69
N ASN A 56 -8.63 -21.88 8.66
CA ASN A 56 -9.47 -23.05 8.92
C ASN A 56 -10.60 -22.78 9.95
N THR A 57 -10.69 -21.56 10.45
CA THR A 57 -11.77 -21.12 11.35
C THR A 57 -12.94 -20.52 10.56
N PRO A 58 -14.13 -20.33 11.17
CA PRO A 58 -15.22 -19.61 10.50
C PRO A 58 -14.77 -18.22 10.02
N GLN A 59 -15.11 -17.90 8.77
CA GLN A 59 -14.78 -16.63 8.12
C GLN A 59 -16.00 -15.68 8.10
N PRO A 60 -15.81 -14.35 7.99
CA PRO A 60 -14.53 -13.65 7.91
C PRO A 60 -13.78 -13.56 9.24
N THR A 61 -12.45 -13.62 9.20
CA THR A 61 -11.60 -13.31 10.34
C THR A 61 -11.24 -11.82 10.31
N LYS A 62 -11.59 -11.08 11.36
CA LYS A 62 -11.29 -9.65 11.52
C LYS A 62 -10.25 -9.50 12.62
N ILE A 63 -9.10 -8.91 12.31
CA ILE A 63 -8.02 -8.67 13.27
C ILE A 63 -7.52 -7.24 13.16
N PHE A 64 -6.93 -6.74 14.23
CA PHE A 64 -6.30 -5.43 14.23
C PHE A 64 -4.99 -5.47 15.01
N ALA A 65 -4.12 -4.51 14.72
CA ALA A 65 -2.93 -4.24 15.50
C ALA A 65 -2.81 -2.74 15.78
N TYR A 66 -2.24 -2.41 16.94
CA TYR A 66 -1.92 -1.04 17.30
C TYR A 66 -0.54 -1.00 17.93
N GLY A 67 0.28 -0.03 17.54
CA GLY A 67 1.60 0.13 18.14
C GLY A 67 2.56 0.97 17.29
N PRO A 68 3.85 1.00 17.68
CA PRO A 68 4.86 1.78 16.98
C PRO A 68 5.24 1.11 15.65
N ALA A 69 5.36 1.94 14.61
CA ALA A 69 5.97 1.61 13.33
C ALA A 69 7.10 2.60 13.04
N PHE A 70 8.04 2.21 12.17
CA PHE A 70 9.26 2.98 11.92
C PHE A 70 9.58 3.02 10.44
N ARG A 71 9.69 4.24 9.87
CA ARG A 71 10.08 4.46 8.46
C ARG A 71 11.14 5.55 8.36
N TYR A 72 12.16 5.30 7.57
CA TYR A 72 13.23 6.27 7.31
C TYR A 72 12.78 7.26 6.24
N GLU A 73 11.74 8.03 6.57
CA GLU A 73 11.19 9.06 5.71
C GLU A 73 11.84 10.44 5.96
N ASN A 74 11.64 11.36 5.02
CA ASN A 74 11.97 12.75 5.25
C ASN A 74 11.04 13.34 6.31
N VAL A 75 11.63 13.78 7.42
CA VAL A 75 10.89 14.35 8.55
C VAL A 75 10.31 15.70 8.18
N GLN A 76 9.03 15.89 8.46
CA GLN A 76 8.31 17.17 8.32
C GLN A 76 7.22 17.28 9.38
N LYS A 77 6.53 18.42 9.43
CA LYS A 77 5.43 18.61 10.40
C LYS A 77 4.37 17.50 10.24
N GLY A 78 4.11 16.77 11.33
CA GLY A 78 3.16 15.64 11.36
C GLY A 78 3.68 14.34 10.75
N ARG A 79 4.93 14.26 10.24
CA ARG A 79 5.53 13.07 9.68
C ARG A 79 6.83 12.73 10.39
N PHE A 80 6.81 11.68 11.19
CA PHE A 80 7.91 11.25 12.03
C PHE A 80 8.45 9.89 11.57
N ARG A 81 9.71 9.61 11.86
CA ARG A 81 10.33 8.29 11.60
C ARG A 81 9.82 7.18 12.51
N GLY A 82 9.42 7.53 13.73
CA GLY A 82 8.69 6.66 14.65
C GLY A 82 7.28 7.21 14.85
N PHE A 83 6.27 6.40 14.61
CA PHE A 83 4.85 6.79 14.69
C PHE A 83 4.03 5.61 15.19
N HIS A 84 2.80 5.87 15.61
CA HIS A 84 1.85 4.81 15.95
C HIS A 84 0.91 4.58 14.78
N GLN A 85 0.64 3.32 14.50
CA GLN A 85 -0.29 2.90 13.47
C GLN A 85 -1.38 2.02 14.10
N LEU A 86 -2.62 2.27 13.74
CA LEU A 86 -3.73 1.32 13.88
C LEU A 86 -3.90 0.66 12.53
N ASP A 87 -3.87 -0.65 12.52
CA ASP A 87 -4.02 -1.47 11.33
C ASP A 87 -5.20 -2.42 11.52
N VAL A 88 -6.01 -2.59 10.48
CA VAL A 88 -7.19 -3.46 10.49
C VAL A 88 -7.18 -4.32 9.25
N GLU A 89 -7.30 -5.62 9.44
CA GLU A 89 -7.30 -6.60 8.35
C GLU A 89 -8.54 -7.47 8.44
N VAL A 90 -9.16 -7.75 7.30
CA VAL A 90 -10.26 -8.70 7.18
C VAL A 90 -9.89 -9.76 6.16
N PHE A 91 -9.95 -11.02 6.57
CA PHE A 91 -9.60 -12.17 5.74
C PHE A 91 -10.83 -13.03 5.48
N GLY A 92 -10.87 -13.67 4.30
CA GLY A 92 -11.86 -14.69 3.97
C GLY A 92 -13.23 -14.16 3.56
N ALA A 93 -13.34 -12.87 3.19
CA ALA A 93 -14.52 -12.28 2.60
C ALA A 93 -14.20 -11.54 1.30
N GLN A 94 -15.12 -11.57 0.35
CA GLN A 94 -15.02 -10.87 -0.94
C GLN A 94 -16.22 -9.95 -1.19
N ASP A 95 -17.06 -9.76 -0.18
CA ASP A 95 -18.24 -8.90 -0.26
C ASP A 95 -17.81 -7.42 -0.16
N PRO A 96 -18.27 -6.52 -1.07
CA PRO A 96 -17.93 -5.09 -1.01
C PRO A 96 -18.39 -4.41 0.28
N ALA A 97 -19.40 -4.94 0.96
CA ALA A 97 -19.81 -4.44 2.27
C ALA A 97 -18.71 -4.53 3.34
N VAL A 98 -17.75 -5.45 3.18
CA VAL A 98 -16.58 -5.56 4.07
C VAL A 98 -15.63 -4.38 3.88
N ASP A 99 -15.40 -3.96 2.64
CA ASP A 99 -14.59 -2.77 2.35
C ASP A 99 -15.25 -1.52 2.91
N ALA A 100 -16.58 -1.38 2.74
CA ALA A 100 -17.36 -0.30 3.32
C ALA A 100 -17.30 -0.29 4.86
N GLU A 101 -17.35 -1.46 5.50
CA GLU A 101 -17.21 -1.60 6.96
C GLU A 101 -15.85 -1.09 7.45
N VAL A 102 -14.76 -1.46 6.78
CA VAL A 102 -13.41 -1.02 7.16
C VAL A 102 -13.24 0.48 6.96
N ILE A 103 -13.74 1.04 5.85
CA ILE A 103 -13.75 2.48 5.60
C ILE A 103 -14.54 3.20 6.71
N LYS A 104 -15.75 2.71 7.01
CA LYS A 104 -16.59 3.28 8.06
C LYS A 104 -15.92 3.22 9.44
N LEU A 105 -15.26 2.11 9.77
CA LEU A 105 -14.50 1.98 11.02
C LEU A 105 -13.41 3.06 11.11
N GLY A 106 -12.66 3.28 10.02
CA GLY A 106 -11.66 4.35 9.97
C GLY A 106 -12.27 5.72 10.21
N LEU A 107 -13.39 6.03 9.57
CA LEU A 107 -14.12 7.28 9.78
C LEU A 107 -14.62 7.44 11.22
N ASP A 108 -15.16 6.38 11.82
CA ASP A 108 -15.65 6.40 13.20
C ASP A 108 -14.51 6.65 14.20
N VAL A 109 -13.34 6.07 13.98
CA VAL A 109 -12.15 6.30 14.82
C VAL A 109 -11.74 7.78 14.77
N VAL A 110 -11.58 8.35 13.56
CA VAL A 110 -11.12 9.74 13.44
C VAL A 110 -12.19 10.74 13.90
N ALA A 111 -13.48 10.42 13.72
CA ALA A 111 -14.58 11.24 14.25
C ALA A 111 -14.58 11.29 15.78
N ARG A 112 -14.33 10.15 16.45
CA ARG A 112 -14.18 10.07 17.91
C ARG A 112 -12.96 10.83 18.44
N LEU A 113 -11.95 11.04 17.60
CA LEU A 113 -10.81 11.91 17.89
C LEU A 113 -11.09 13.40 17.64
N GLY A 114 -12.32 13.76 17.27
CA GLY A 114 -12.76 15.13 17.05
C GLY A 114 -12.44 15.69 15.66
N LEU A 115 -11.99 14.86 14.71
CA LEU A 115 -11.73 15.29 13.34
C LEU A 115 -13.05 15.33 12.55
N THR A 116 -13.31 16.46 11.90
CA THR A 116 -14.53 16.70 11.10
C THR A 116 -14.16 17.18 9.70
N GLY A 117 -15.13 17.18 8.77
CA GLY A 117 -14.92 17.65 7.40
C GLY A 117 -14.04 16.74 6.56
N LEU A 118 -13.99 15.45 6.89
CA LEU A 118 -13.20 14.46 6.16
C LEU A 118 -13.85 14.13 4.82
N VAL A 119 -13.01 14.00 3.80
CA VAL A 119 -13.40 13.51 2.47
C VAL A 119 -12.73 12.16 2.25
N VAL A 120 -13.53 11.15 1.94
CA VAL A 120 -13.03 9.82 1.56
C VAL A 120 -12.95 9.73 0.04
N SER A 121 -11.75 9.51 -0.47
CA SER A 121 -11.54 9.23 -1.89
C SER A 121 -11.31 7.73 -2.05
N VAL A 122 -12.20 7.06 -2.76
CA VAL A 122 -12.13 5.62 -3.02
C VAL A 122 -11.70 5.39 -4.46
N ASN A 123 -10.86 4.39 -4.69
CA ASN A 123 -10.44 3.98 -6.01
C ASN A 123 -10.21 2.47 -6.04
N SER A 124 -10.21 1.88 -7.23
CA SER A 124 -9.86 0.48 -7.43
C SER A 124 -8.70 0.35 -8.41
N ILE A 125 -7.72 -0.46 -8.04
CA ILE A 125 -6.60 -0.85 -8.93
C ILE A 125 -6.89 -2.13 -9.71
N GLY A 126 -8.07 -2.70 -9.52
CA GLY A 126 -8.52 -3.92 -10.16
C GLY A 126 -7.78 -5.19 -9.70
N CYS A 127 -8.20 -6.32 -10.22
CA CYS A 127 -7.63 -7.65 -9.98
C CYS A 127 -6.41 -7.94 -10.90
N PRO A 128 -5.74 -9.11 -10.73
CA PRO A 128 -4.66 -9.53 -11.61
C PRO A 128 -5.03 -9.63 -13.10
N ASN A 129 -6.32 -9.79 -13.45
CA ASN A 129 -6.76 -9.90 -14.83
C ASN A 129 -6.93 -8.53 -15.52
N CYS A 130 -7.44 -7.53 -14.81
CA CYS A 130 -7.67 -6.19 -15.38
C CYS A 130 -6.49 -5.22 -15.19
N ARG A 131 -5.70 -5.37 -14.13
CA ARG A 131 -4.55 -4.51 -13.82
C ARG A 131 -3.49 -4.41 -14.92
N PRO A 132 -3.11 -5.48 -15.65
CA PRO A 132 -2.15 -5.38 -16.75
C PRO A 132 -2.58 -4.41 -17.83
N ARG A 133 -3.86 -4.41 -18.22
CA ARG A 133 -4.41 -3.49 -19.23
C ARG A 133 -4.27 -2.03 -18.79
N TYR A 134 -4.57 -1.75 -17.54
CA TYR A 134 -4.41 -0.41 -16.99
C TYR A 134 -2.94 0.03 -16.94
N ARG A 135 -2.02 -0.88 -16.56
CA ARG A 135 -0.59 -0.59 -16.56
C ARG A 135 -0.05 -0.26 -17.94
N GLU A 136 -0.47 -0.98 -18.98
CA GLU A 136 -0.09 -0.67 -20.36
C GLU A 136 -0.65 0.67 -20.82
N ALA A 137 -1.92 0.99 -20.53
CA ALA A 137 -2.50 2.28 -20.85
C ALA A 137 -1.74 3.44 -20.16
N LEU A 138 -1.32 3.28 -18.91
CA LEU A 138 -0.46 4.25 -18.23
C LEU A 138 0.90 4.39 -18.93
N LYS A 139 1.53 3.29 -19.31
CA LYS A 139 2.81 3.33 -20.05
C LYS A 139 2.66 4.03 -21.39
N GLU A 140 1.64 3.71 -22.17
CA GLU A 140 1.37 4.38 -23.45
C GLU A 140 1.19 5.88 -23.25
N HIS A 141 0.41 6.27 -22.23
CA HIS A 141 0.12 7.67 -21.91
C HIS A 141 1.38 8.44 -21.48
N PHE A 142 2.19 7.88 -20.59
CA PHE A 142 3.36 8.59 -20.06
C PHE A 142 4.61 8.51 -20.94
N ARG A 143 4.70 7.56 -21.87
CA ARG A 143 5.85 7.36 -22.75
C ARG A 143 6.32 8.64 -23.48
N PRO A 144 5.45 9.45 -24.12
CA PRO A 144 5.87 10.68 -24.80
C PRO A 144 6.38 11.76 -23.84
N HIS A 145 6.07 11.67 -22.55
CA HIS A 145 6.39 12.67 -21.55
C HIS A 145 7.63 12.35 -20.68
N LEU A 146 8.28 11.19 -20.90
CA LEU A 146 9.39 10.74 -20.04
C LEU A 146 10.55 11.74 -19.94
N GLY A 147 10.81 12.48 -21.01
CA GLY A 147 11.86 13.51 -21.04
C GLY A 147 11.55 14.74 -20.17
N GLU A 148 10.29 14.94 -19.80
CA GLU A 148 9.81 16.08 -19.02
C GLU A 148 9.61 15.70 -17.53
N LEU A 149 9.55 14.40 -17.24
CA LEU A 149 9.31 13.86 -15.91
C LEU A 149 10.61 13.67 -15.11
N CYS A 150 10.49 13.66 -13.79
CA CYS A 150 11.62 13.47 -12.90
C CYS A 150 12.23 12.05 -13.01
N GLU A 151 13.46 11.91 -12.55
CA GLU A 151 14.23 10.65 -12.58
C GLU A 151 13.50 9.50 -11.85
N ASP A 152 12.83 9.80 -10.71
CA ASP A 152 12.03 8.81 -10.00
C ASP A 152 10.85 8.30 -10.86
N CYS A 153 10.19 9.18 -11.62
CA CYS A 153 9.12 8.81 -12.55
C CYS A 153 9.63 7.94 -13.71
N ASN A 154 10.81 8.24 -14.25
CA ASN A 154 11.44 7.39 -15.26
C ASN A 154 11.74 5.99 -14.72
N THR A 155 12.24 5.88 -13.49
CA THR A 155 12.44 4.59 -12.82
C THR A 155 11.11 3.84 -12.56
N ARG A 156 10.07 4.54 -12.13
CA ARG A 156 8.74 3.99 -11.85
C ARG A 156 8.04 3.52 -13.12
N PHE A 157 8.23 4.20 -14.23
CA PHE A 157 7.69 3.83 -15.54
C PHE A 157 8.02 2.39 -15.90
N GLU A 158 9.26 1.97 -15.66
CA GLU A 158 9.68 0.60 -15.96
C GLU A 158 9.22 -0.41 -14.88
N LYS A 159 9.39 -0.07 -13.61
CA LYS A 159 9.17 -1.00 -12.50
C LYS A 159 7.70 -1.11 -12.08
N ASN A 160 7.04 0.02 -11.93
CA ASN A 160 5.64 0.09 -11.47
C ASN A 160 4.96 1.39 -11.93
N PRO A 161 4.38 1.41 -13.14
CA PRO A 161 3.78 2.62 -13.72
C PRO A 161 2.62 3.20 -12.91
N LEU A 162 1.92 2.42 -12.07
CA LEU A 162 0.90 2.95 -11.15
C LEU A 162 1.45 4.03 -10.20
N ARG A 163 2.73 3.94 -9.83
CA ARG A 163 3.38 4.90 -8.95
C ARG A 163 3.77 6.23 -9.62
N LEU A 164 3.61 6.33 -10.92
CA LEU A 164 3.71 7.63 -11.60
C LEU A 164 2.66 8.60 -11.07
N LEU A 165 1.44 8.10 -10.84
CA LEU A 165 0.31 8.88 -10.34
C LEU A 165 0.52 9.45 -8.93
N ASP A 166 1.44 8.87 -8.15
CA ASP A 166 1.77 9.30 -6.79
C ASP A 166 2.94 10.30 -6.73
N CYS A 167 3.44 10.77 -7.88
CA CYS A 167 4.62 11.64 -7.90
C CYS A 167 4.28 13.04 -7.41
N LYS A 168 4.90 13.45 -6.30
CA LYS A 168 4.73 14.80 -5.76
C LYS A 168 5.52 15.86 -6.53
N ARG A 169 6.62 15.48 -7.20
CA ARG A 169 7.47 16.42 -7.98
C ARG A 169 6.78 16.79 -9.28
N ASP A 170 6.15 15.82 -9.93
CA ASP A 170 5.46 15.97 -11.21
C ASP A 170 3.94 16.08 -11.06
N ALA A 171 3.42 16.34 -9.84
CA ALA A 171 1.99 16.36 -9.55
C ALA A 171 1.20 17.36 -10.41
N ASP A 172 1.84 18.48 -10.75
CA ASP A 172 1.24 19.54 -11.59
C ASP A 172 1.46 19.33 -13.10
N HIS A 173 2.21 18.30 -13.49
CA HIS A 173 2.47 18.03 -14.90
C HIS A 173 1.16 17.69 -15.65
N PRO A 174 0.92 18.24 -16.86
CA PRO A 174 -0.32 17.99 -17.60
C PRO A 174 -0.66 16.52 -17.79
N ALA A 175 0.35 15.66 -18.01
CA ALA A 175 0.17 14.23 -18.15
C ALA A 175 -0.42 13.56 -16.89
N GLN A 176 -0.22 14.12 -15.70
CA GLN A 176 -0.85 13.59 -14.49
C GLN A 176 -2.37 13.81 -14.49
N ARG A 177 -2.80 14.98 -14.96
CA ARG A 177 -4.22 15.35 -14.98
C ARG A 177 -5.02 14.62 -16.05
N THR A 178 -4.36 14.19 -17.11
CA THR A 178 -4.97 13.50 -18.24
C THR A 178 -4.71 11.99 -18.25
N ALA A 179 -4.10 11.48 -17.17
CA ALA A 179 -3.79 10.07 -17.03
C ALA A 179 -5.05 9.20 -17.07
N PRO A 180 -4.99 8.02 -17.69
CA PRO A 180 -6.10 7.07 -17.70
C PRO A 180 -6.60 6.76 -16.29
N VAL A 181 -7.91 6.65 -16.12
CA VAL A 181 -8.55 6.34 -14.83
C VAL A 181 -8.68 4.83 -14.68
N GLY A 182 -8.24 4.28 -13.53
CA GLY A 182 -8.22 2.84 -13.28
C GLY A 182 -9.57 2.16 -13.40
N LEU A 183 -10.65 2.86 -13.05
CA LEU A 183 -12.03 2.36 -13.11
C LEU A 183 -12.49 1.98 -14.53
N ASP A 184 -11.94 2.63 -15.58
CA ASP A 184 -12.29 2.35 -16.96
C ASP A 184 -11.73 1.00 -17.46
N PHE A 185 -10.80 0.42 -16.73
CA PHE A 185 -10.10 -0.83 -17.06
C PHE A 185 -10.55 -2.03 -16.23
N LEU A 186 -11.53 -1.85 -15.35
CA LEU A 186 -12.05 -2.95 -14.53
C LEU A 186 -12.70 -4.03 -15.41
N CYS A 187 -12.49 -5.30 -15.04
CA CYS A 187 -13.29 -6.41 -15.56
C CYS A 187 -14.68 -6.40 -14.91
N ASP A 188 -15.60 -7.20 -15.46
CA ASP A 188 -16.99 -7.22 -15.00
C ASP A 188 -17.11 -7.57 -13.51
N GLU A 189 -16.32 -8.52 -13.01
CA GLU A 189 -16.28 -8.87 -11.58
C GLU A 189 -15.83 -7.69 -10.71
N CYS A 190 -14.74 -7.01 -11.11
CA CYS A 190 -14.23 -5.85 -10.36
C CYS A 190 -15.19 -4.66 -10.44
N ARG A 191 -15.89 -4.50 -11.55
CA ARG A 191 -16.92 -3.47 -11.72
C ARG A 191 -18.13 -3.76 -10.85
N SER A 192 -18.62 -5.00 -10.84
CA SER A 192 -19.71 -5.42 -9.97
C SER A 192 -19.39 -5.23 -8.49
N HIS A 193 -18.15 -5.57 -8.09
CA HIS A 193 -17.69 -5.32 -6.72
C HIS A 193 -17.60 -3.82 -6.39
N TRP A 194 -17.21 -2.99 -7.34
CA TRP A 194 -17.13 -1.53 -7.17
C TRP A 194 -18.51 -0.87 -7.02
N GLU A 195 -19.51 -1.41 -7.69
CA GLU A 195 -20.89 -0.87 -7.73
C GLU A 195 -21.77 -1.40 -6.57
N GLY A 196 -21.38 -2.49 -5.91
CA GLY A 196 -22.08 -3.11 -4.77
C GLY A 196 -21.73 -2.51 -3.44
#